data_96a8ee4bbefb372cec8df5d0d2f210fd
#
_entry.id   96a8ee4bbefb372cec8df5d0d2f210fd
#
_cell.length_a   1.000
_cell.length_b   1.000
_cell.length_c   1.000
_cell.angle_alpha   90.00
_cell.angle_beta   90.00
_cell.angle_gamma   90.00
#
_symmetry.space_group_name_H-M   'P 1'
#
loop_
_entity.id
_entity.type
_entity.pdbx_description
1 polymer ?
#
loop_
_entity_poly.entity_id
_entity_poly.type
_entity_poly.pdbx_seq_one_letter_code
_entity_poly.pdbx_strand_id
1 'polypeptide(L)'
;MDEKHIIEDTPNNPARRNFIKGVIAAGAAVSSASYLFRTSASGQAQSAPGSADRLISLSVNGQERRVDVLKQETLAQTLRYKLGLTGTKLGCDRAECGACTVLIDDVPHYACSVLTHSVRTKKIVTIEGLASADGTLHPVQQGVVDEQGFQCAFCMPGFVMSAVGYLKTNPNPTREQLAHGVSGNLCRCQDYDKILTALMKGAEHMRSA
;
A
#
# COMPACT_ATOMS: atom_id res chain seq x y z
N MET A 1 55.14 -13.30 21.19
CA MET A 1 54.96 -14.68 20.66
C MET A 1 53.57 -15.09 21.12
N ASP A 2 52.57 -14.78 20.32
CA ASP A 2 51.16 -15.09 20.64
C ASP A 2 50.77 -16.38 19.93
N GLU A 3 50.50 -17.36 20.70
CA GLU A 3 50.04 -18.68 20.28
C GLU A 3 48.55 -18.56 19.90
N LYS A 4 48.24 -18.57 18.59
CA LYS A 4 46.88 -18.62 18.06
C LYS A 4 46.28 -19.98 18.42
N HIS A 5 45.31 -20.01 19.32
CA HIS A 5 44.39 -21.13 19.48
C HIS A 5 43.59 -21.33 18.20
N ILE A 6 44.06 -22.23 17.35
CA ILE A 6 43.27 -22.76 16.23
C ILE A 6 42.32 -23.77 16.84
N ILE A 7 41.02 -23.45 16.87
CA ILE A 7 39.99 -24.43 17.21
C ILE A 7 39.91 -25.39 16.02
N GLU A 8 40.52 -26.56 16.16
CA GLU A 8 40.33 -27.66 15.20
C GLU A 8 38.86 -28.10 15.23
N ASP A 9 38.15 -27.80 14.15
CA ASP A 9 36.77 -28.24 13.92
C ASP A 9 36.83 -29.73 13.49
N THR A 10 36.96 -30.63 14.46
CA THR A 10 36.94 -32.05 14.20
C THR A 10 35.51 -32.51 13.89
N PRO A 11 35.24 -33.12 12.72
CA PRO A 11 33.89 -33.49 12.26
C PRO A 11 33.19 -34.55 13.14
N ASN A 12 33.78 -34.97 14.23
CA ASN A 12 33.29 -36.07 15.08
C ASN A 12 33.21 -35.72 16.56
N ASN A 13 32.76 -34.48 16.90
CA ASN A 13 32.59 -34.09 18.31
C ASN A 13 31.32 -34.79 18.89
N PRO A 14 31.50 -35.76 19.83
CA PRO A 14 30.38 -36.51 20.39
C PRO A 14 29.40 -35.64 21.19
N ALA A 15 29.83 -34.53 21.76
CA ALA A 15 29.00 -33.61 22.50
C ALA A 15 28.01 -32.86 21.55
N ARG A 16 28.51 -32.39 20.39
CA ARG A 16 27.66 -31.76 19.34
C ARG A 16 26.65 -32.76 18.80
N ARG A 17 27.04 -33.98 18.55
CA ARG A 17 26.16 -35.05 18.03
C ARG A 17 25.06 -35.42 19.03
N ASN A 18 25.40 -35.51 20.32
CA ASN A 18 24.40 -35.78 21.37
C ASN A 18 23.45 -34.61 21.60
N PHE A 19 23.94 -33.35 21.51
CA PHE A 19 23.09 -32.16 21.55
C PHE A 19 22.07 -32.16 20.40
N ILE A 20 22.53 -32.39 19.17
CA ILE A 20 21.63 -32.44 17.99
C ILE A 20 20.60 -33.56 18.14
N LYS A 21 21.00 -34.77 18.58
CA LYS A 21 20.05 -35.86 18.84
C LYS A 21 19.03 -35.49 19.91
N GLY A 22 19.44 -34.80 20.98
CA GLY A 22 18.56 -34.34 22.04
C GLY A 22 17.52 -33.32 21.56
N VAL A 23 17.95 -32.35 20.74
CA VAL A 23 17.06 -31.35 20.17
C VAL A 23 16.03 -31.99 19.21
N ILE A 24 16.47 -32.94 18.36
CA ILE A 24 15.57 -33.65 17.46
C ILE A 24 14.55 -34.50 18.25
N ALA A 25 14.97 -35.21 19.26
CA ALA A 25 14.10 -36.03 20.10
C ALA A 25 13.08 -35.18 20.88
N ALA A 26 13.50 -34.04 21.44
CA ALA A 26 12.63 -33.09 22.11
C ALA A 26 11.62 -32.47 21.15
N GLY A 27 12.05 -32.08 19.95
CA GLY A 27 11.15 -31.53 18.90
C GLY A 27 10.10 -32.57 18.45
N ALA A 28 10.49 -33.84 18.30
CA ALA A 28 9.56 -34.91 17.95
C ALA A 28 8.53 -35.20 19.07
N ALA A 29 8.95 -35.12 20.33
CA ALA A 29 8.05 -35.32 21.48
C ALA A 29 7.00 -34.20 21.61
N VAL A 30 7.39 -32.94 21.38
CA VAL A 30 6.48 -31.79 21.41
C VAL A 30 5.47 -31.83 20.26
N SER A 31 5.91 -32.22 19.05
CA SER A 31 5.03 -32.33 17.90
C SER A 31 4.05 -33.49 18.02
N SER A 32 4.43 -34.62 18.60
CA SER A 32 3.51 -35.75 18.85
C SER A 32 2.49 -35.45 19.95
N ALA A 33 2.89 -34.74 21.02
CA ALA A 33 1.97 -34.30 22.06
C ALA A 33 0.88 -33.36 21.51
N SER A 34 1.25 -32.40 20.65
CA SER A 34 0.28 -31.48 20.01
C SER A 34 -0.68 -32.21 19.06
N TYR A 35 -0.30 -33.34 18.49
CA TYR A 35 -1.18 -34.17 17.66
C TYR A 35 -2.21 -34.97 18.49
N LEU A 36 -1.81 -35.46 19.65
CA LEU A 36 -2.70 -36.24 20.56
C LEU A 36 -3.73 -35.33 21.27
N PHE A 37 -3.44 -34.03 21.45
CA PHE A 37 -4.38 -33.10 22.05
C PHE A 37 -5.32 -32.42 21.02
N ARG A 38 -5.20 -32.73 19.73
CA ARG A 38 -6.05 -32.18 18.66
C ARG A 38 -7.37 -32.88 18.45
N THR A 39 -7.62 -33.97 19.12
CA THR A 39 -8.90 -34.72 19.04
C THR A 39 -9.82 -34.25 20.16
N SER A 40 -10.65 -33.28 19.92
CA SER A 40 -11.97 -32.99 20.51
C SER A 40 -12.26 -31.48 20.55
N ALA A 41 -12.08 -30.74 19.44
CA ALA A 41 -12.67 -29.43 19.29
C ALA A 41 -13.41 -29.33 17.96
N SER A 42 -14.43 -30.21 17.80
CA SER A 42 -15.56 -29.93 16.91
C SER A 42 -16.51 -28.96 17.61
N GLY A 43 -15.95 -27.89 18.16
CA GLY A 43 -16.69 -26.71 18.56
C GLY A 43 -16.97 -25.90 17.31
N GLN A 44 -18.24 -25.66 17.03
CA GLN A 44 -18.67 -24.61 16.10
C GLN A 44 -17.76 -23.39 16.31
N ALA A 45 -17.12 -22.95 15.26
CA ALA A 45 -16.35 -21.72 15.28
C ALA A 45 -17.32 -20.56 15.53
N GLN A 46 -17.65 -20.33 16.81
CA GLN A 46 -18.24 -19.08 17.23
C GLN A 46 -17.22 -18.01 16.91
N SER A 47 -17.59 -17.11 16.01
CA SER A 47 -16.78 -15.92 15.75
C SER A 47 -16.45 -15.28 17.09
N ALA A 48 -15.15 -15.16 17.40
CA ALA A 48 -14.72 -14.54 18.65
C ALA A 48 -15.37 -13.15 18.76
N PRO A 49 -15.82 -12.72 19.97
CA PRO A 49 -16.35 -11.38 20.16
C PRO A 49 -15.36 -10.37 19.61
N GLY A 50 -15.77 -9.55 18.61
CA GLY A 50 -14.90 -8.62 17.92
C GLY A 50 -14.29 -9.11 16.59
N SER A 51 -14.75 -10.26 16.02
CA SER A 51 -14.39 -10.62 14.64
C SER A 51 -15.08 -9.66 13.67
N ALA A 52 -14.31 -8.89 12.92
CA ALA A 52 -14.86 -8.05 11.83
C ALA A 52 -15.38 -8.97 10.71
N ASP A 53 -16.51 -8.58 10.11
CA ASP A 53 -17.01 -9.27 8.92
C ASP A 53 -15.96 -9.22 7.83
N ARG A 54 -15.67 -10.37 7.22
CA ARG A 54 -14.69 -10.44 6.13
C ARG A 54 -15.24 -9.87 4.83
N LEU A 55 -16.51 -10.10 4.55
CA LEU A 55 -17.17 -9.61 3.35
C LEU A 55 -17.76 -8.22 3.62
N ILE A 56 -17.16 -7.20 3.05
CA ILE A 56 -17.56 -5.80 3.22
C ILE A 56 -17.89 -5.15 1.90
N SER A 57 -18.70 -4.08 1.94
CA SER A 57 -18.93 -3.18 0.80
C SER A 57 -18.03 -1.96 0.91
N LEU A 58 -17.46 -1.55 -0.23
CA LEU A 58 -16.66 -0.33 -0.38
C LEU A 58 -17.22 0.50 -1.52
N SER A 59 -17.35 1.81 -1.32
CA SER A 59 -17.65 2.75 -2.39
C SER A 59 -16.35 3.20 -3.06
N VAL A 60 -16.05 2.66 -4.24
CA VAL A 60 -14.81 2.93 -4.97
C VAL A 60 -15.13 3.44 -6.38
N ASN A 61 -14.65 4.64 -6.69
CA ASN A 61 -14.87 5.31 -7.99
C ASN A 61 -16.37 5.39 -8.34
N GLY A 62 -17.20 5.72 -7.34
CA GLY A 62 -18.65 5.85 -7.51
C GLY A 62 -19.41 4.51 -7.64
N GLN A 63 -18.74 3.38 -7.45
CA GLN A 63 -19.34 2.05 -7.54
C GLN A 63 -19.24 1.30 -6.22
N GLU A 64 -20.33 0.64 -5.82
CA GLU A 64 -20.31 -0.29 -4.69
C GLU A 64 -19.61 -1.60 -5.07
N ARG A 65 -18.56 -1.96 -4.33
CA ARG A 65 -17.74 -3.15 -4.54
C ARG A 65 -17.79 -4.04 -3.30
N ARG A 66 -18.33 -5.25 -3.43
CA ARG A 66 -18.28 -6.25 -2.36
C ARG A 66 -16.97 -7.02 -2.44
N VAL A 67 -16.24 -7.07 -1.33
CA VAL A 67 -14.90 -7.66 -1.30
C VAL A 67 -14.66 -8.38 0.03
N ASP A 68 -14.01 -9.55 -0.03
CA ASP A 68 -13.53 -10.29 1.14
C ASP A 68 -12.19 -9.70 1.60
N VAL A 69 -12.15 -9.17 2.83
CA VAL A 69 -11.01 -8.41 3.37
C VAL A 69 -10.55 -9.03 4.69
N LEU A 70 -9.25 -9.28 4.82
CA LEU A 70 -8.64 -9.70 6.06
C LEU A 70 -8.56 -8.54 7.06
N LYS A 71 -8.56 -8.81 8.37
CA LYS A 71 -8.54 -7.79 9.42
C LYS A 71 -7.37 -6.80 9.30
N GLN A 72 -6.20 -7.31 8.91
CA GLN A 72 -4.96 -6.53 8.77
C GLN A 72 -4.71 -6.01 7.36
N GLU A 73 -5.64 -6.23 6.42
CA GLU A 73 -5.45 -5.90 5.02
C GLU A 73 -5.51 -4.39 4.79
N THR A 74 -4.49 -3.87 4.11
CA THR A 74 -4.43 -2.46 3.76
C THR A 74 -5.30 -2.15 2.55
N LEU A 75 -5.76 -0.91 2.46
CA LEU A 75 -6.56 -0.44 1.33
C LEU A 75 -5.80 -0.62 0.00
N ALA A 76 -4.49 -0.37 -0.03
CA ALA A 76 -3.68 -0.58 -1.23
C ALA A 76 -3.69 -2.04 -1.69
N GLN A 77 -3.62 -3.01 -0.78
CA GLN A 77 -3.70 -4.43 -1.10
C GLN A 77 -5.07 -4.79 -1.66
N THR A 78 -6.14 -4.33 -1.03
CA THR A 78 -7.52 -4.56 -1.48
C THR A 78 -7.76 -3.97 -2.88
N LEU A 79 -7.39 -2.70 -3.10
CA LEU A 79 -7.57 -2.03 -4.39
C LEU A 79 -6.83 -2.77 -5.50
N ARG A 80 -5.55 -3.13 -5.29
CA ARG A 80 -4.70 -3.74 -6.31
C ARG A 80 -5.03 -5.20 -6.58
N TYR A 81 -5.11 -6.02 -5.52
CA TYR A 81 -5.11 -7.47 -5.68
C TYR A 81 -6.51 -8.08 -5.71
N LYS A 82 -7.51 -7.38 -5.20
CA LYS A 82 -8.90 -7.88 -5.17
C LYS A 82 -9.82 -7.13 -6.12
N LEU A 83 -9.63 -5.82 -6.27
CA LEU A 83 -10.44 -4.99 -7.15
C LEU A 83 -9.78 -4.73 -8.52
N GLY A 84 -8.51 -5.11 -8.71
CA GLY A 84 -7.79 -4.95 -9.97
C GLY A 84 -7.41 -3.49 -10.29
N LEU A 85 -7.52 -2.58 -9.32
CA LEU A 85 -7.20 -1.15 -9.49
C LEU A 85 -5.69 -0.94 -9.28
N THR A 86 -4.92 -1.25 -10.30
CA THR A 86 -3.45 -1.30 -10.24
C THR A 86 -2.77 0.07 -10.38
N GLY A 87 -3.53 1.12 -10.66
CA GLY A 87 -3.05 2.51 -10.68
C GLY A 87 -2.55 2.97 -9.32
N THR A 88 -3.17 2.51 -8.22
CA THR A 88 -2.62 2.67 -6.87
C THR A 88 -1.34 1.85 -6.75
N LYS A 89 -0.15 2.48 -6.68
CA LYS A 89 1.14 1.79 -6.70
C LYS A 89 1.65 1.47 -5.30
N LEU A 90 2.32 0.32 -5.13
CA LEU A 90 3.06 -0.03 -3.91
C LEU A 90 4.55 0.14 -4.17
N GLY A 91 5.12 1.27 -3.71
CA GLY A 91 6.56 1.54 -3.78
C GLY A 91 7.27 1.14 -2.49
N CYS A 92 7.00 1.83 -1.38
CA CYS A 92 7.65 1.57 -0.09
C CYS A 92 6.84 0.67 0.84
N ASP A 93 5.51 0.63 0.69
CA ASP A 93 4.55 -0.09 1.54
C ASP A 93 4.67 0.22 3.05
N ARG A 94 5.02 1.49 3.37
CA ARG A 94 5.26 1.97 4.74
C ARG A 94 4.99 3.46 4.92
N ALA A 95 4.07 4.03 4.15
CA ALA A 95 3.59 5.42 4.27
C ALA A 95 4.64 6.53 4.04
N GLU A 96 5.68 6.28 3.23
CA GLU A 96 6.76 7.26 2.99
C GLU A 96 6.73 7.85 1.58
N CYS A 97 6.50 7.04 0.55
CA CYS A 97 6.77 7.47 -0.83
C CYS A 97 5.57 8.09 -1.55
N GLY A 98 4.37 7.99 -1.03
CA GLY A 98 3.16 8.57 -1.63
C GLY A 98 2.67 7.91 -2.93
N ALA A 99 3.35 6.90 -3.49
CA ALA A 99 2.93 6.27 -4.75
C ALA A 99 1.56 5.59 -4.67
N CYS A 100 1.08 5.27 -3.47
CA CYS A 100 -0.20 4.66 -3.18
C CYS A 100 -1.30 5.67 -2.82
N THR A 101 -1.11 6.96 -3.05
CA THR A 101 -2.10 7.99 -2.68
C THR A 101 -3.42 7.75 -3.40
N VAL A 102 -4.50 7.78 -2.63
CA VAL A 102 -5.91 7.79 -3.07
C VAL A 102 -6.65 8.92 -2.35
N LEU A 103 -7.82 9.32 -2.84
CA LEU A 103 -8.68 10.22 -2.08
C LEU A 103 -9.67 9.41 -1.25
N ILE A 104 -9.79 9.74 0.02
CA ILE A 104 -10.83 9.25 0.92
C ILE A 104 -11.63 10.46 1.39
N ASP A 105 -12.90 10.53 1.01
CA ASP A 105 -13.75 11.71 1.21
C ASP A 105 -13.05 13.00 0.74
N ASP A 106 -12.44 12.93 -0.46
CA ASP A 106 -11.73 14.02 -1.15
C ASP A 106 -10.37 14.42 -0.53
N VAL A 107 -9.94 13.77 0.55
CA VAL A 107 -8.65 14.03 1.21
C VAL A 107 -7.61 12.99 0.77
N PRO A 108 -6.38 13.39 0.40
CA PRO A 108 -5.31 12.46 0.04
C PRO A 108 -4.86 11.60 1.23
N HIS A 109 -4.78 10.29 1.02
CA HIS A 109 -4.31 9.31 1.99
C HIS A 109 -3.38 8.28 1.35
N TYR A 110 -2.39 7.81 2.09
CA TYR A 110 -1.52 6.70 1.67
C TYR A 110 -2.21 5.37 1.92
N ALA A 111 -2.76 4.78 0.88
CA ALA A 111 -3.55 3.55 0.99
C ALA A 111 -2.79 2.36 1.61
N CYS A 112 -1.46 2.35 1.59
CA CYS A 112 -0.65 1.29 2.21
C CYS A 112 -0.66 1.34 3.75
N SER A 113 -1.05 2.47 4.37
CA SER A 113 -1.14 2.64 5.83
C SER A 113 -2.58 2.70 6.34
N VAL A 114 -3.57 2.65 5.44
CA VAL A 114 -4.99 2.66 5.77
C VAL A 114 -5.52 1.22 5.80
N LEU A 115 -6.11 0.81 6.91
CA LEU A 115 -6.82 -0.48 6.97
C LEU A 115 -8.12 -0.40 6.17
N THR A 116 -8.38 -1.37 5.31
CA THR A 116 -9.57 -1.39 4.46
C THR A 116 -10.87 -1.31 5.26
N HIS A 117 -10.92 -1.97 6.41
CA HIS A 117 -12.09 -1.94 7.29
C HIS A 117 -12.44 -0.54 7.83
N SER A 118 -11.44 0.36 7.98
CA SER A 118 -11.66 1.70 8.53
C SER A 118 -12.37 2.65 7.55
N VAL A 119 -12.44 2.29 6.27
CA VAL A 119 -12.99 3.14 5.20
C VAL A 119 -14.27 2.59 4.56
N ARG A 120 -14.95 1.63 5.21
CA ARG A 120 -16.19 1.00 4.69
C ARG A 120 -17.30 1.98 4.32
N THR A 121 -17.42 3.08 5.06
CA THR A 121 -18.46 4.09 4.89
C THR A 121 -17.96 5.32 4.13
N LYS A 122 -16.74 5.26 3.59
CA LYS A 122 -16.06 6.38 2.97
C LYS A 122 -16.11 6.29 1.44
N LYS A 123 -16.11 7.45 0.79
CA LYS A 123 -15.98 7.54 -0.67
C LYS A 123 -14.49 7.44 -1.02
N ILE A 124 -14.11 6.41 -1.74
CA ILE A 124 -12.73 6.19 -2.19
C ILE A 124 -12.64 6.51 -3.68
N VAL A 125 -11.67 7.36 -4.04
CA VAL A 125 -11.36 7.65 -5.45
C VAL A 125 -9.90 7.30 -5.71
N THR A 126 -9.68 6.51 -6.76
CA THR A 126 -8.34 6.15 -7.25
C THR A 126 -8.06 6.88 -8.55
N ILE A 127 -6.83 6.77 -9.07
CA ILE A 127 -6.43 7.40 -10.33
C ILE A 127 -7.32 6.98 -11.50
N GLU A 128 -7.82 5.75 -11.50
CA GLU A 128 -8.73 5.22 -12.52
C GLU A 128 -10.11 5.88 -12.49
N GLY A 129 -10.50 6.42 -11.34
CA GLY A 129 -11.81 7.08 -11.17
C GLY A 129 -11.77 8.59 -11.40
N LEU A 130 -10.67 9.18 -11.85
CA LEU A 130 -10.57 10.60 -12.15
C LEU A 130 -11.09 10.94 -13.54
N ALA A 131 -10.81 10.10 -14.53
CA ALA A 131 -11.32 10.29 -15.89
C ALA A 131 -12.82 10.05 -15.93
N SER A 132 -13.52 10.79 -16.80
CA SER A 132 -14.95 10.62 -17.03
C SER A 132 -15.25 9.31 -17.76
N ALA A 133 -16.50 8.86 -17.73
CA ALA A 133 -16.93 7.61 -18.37
C ALA A 133 -16.76 7.60 -19.90
N ASP A 134 -16.74 8.75 -20.53
CA ASP A 134 -16.47 8.94 -21.97
C ASP A 134 -15.00 8.92 -22.34
N GLY A 135 -14.10 8.76 -21.34
CA GLY A 135 -12.65 8.76 -21.54
C GLY A 135 -12.00 10.15 -21.44
N THR A 136 -12.77 11.21 -21.19
CA THR A 136 -12.21 12.55 -20.98
C THR A 136 -11.34 12.57 -19.72
N LEU A 137 -10.10 12.98 -19.87
CA LEU A 137 -9.14 13.03 -18.76
C LEU A 137 -9.51 14.14 -17.77
N HIS A 138 -9.26 13.89 -16.50
CA HIS A 138 -9.29 14.95 -15.50
C HIS A 138 -8.24 16.04 -15.84
N PRO A 139 -8.52 17.34 -15.63
CA PRO A 139 -7.59 18.43 -15.98
C PRO A 139 -6.15 18.22 -15.51
N VAL A 140 -5.93 17.67 -14.31
CA VAL A 140 -4.59 17.36 -13.81
C VAL A 140 -3.95 16.21 -14.60
N GLN A 141 -4.71 15.20 -15.01
CA GLN A 141 -4.19 14.13 -15.89
C GLN A 141 -3.81 14.69 -17.26
N GLN A 142 -4.64 15.59 -17.81
CA GLN A 142 -4.36 16.26 -19.08
C GLN A 142 -3.08 17.08 -19.01
N GLY A 143 -2.85 17.86 -17.94
CA GLY A 143 -1.60 18.60 -17.75
C GLY A 143 -0.35 17.70 -17.72
N VAL A 144 -0.46 16.48 -17.16
CA VAL A 144 0.64 15.49 -17.19
C VAL A 144 0.93 15.01 -18.62
N VAL A 145 -0.11 14.82 -19.44
CA VAL A 145 0.03 14.41 -20.84
C VAL A 145 0.65 15.54 -21.66
N ASP A 146 0.14 16.76 -21.52
CA ASP A 146 0.59 17.93 -22.30
C ASP A 146 2.08 18.24 -22.07
N GLU A 147 2.52 18.21 -20.81
CA GLU A 147 3.88 18.54 -20.41
C GLU A 147 4.82 17.33 -20.39
N GLN A 148 4.32 16.13 -20.66
CA GLN A 148 5.09 14.87 -20.55
C GLN A 148 5.88 14.79 -19.23
N GLY A 149 5.24 15.15 -18.13
CA GLY A 149 5.83 15.37 -16.80
C GLY A 149 6.29 14.10 -16.09
N PHE A 150 6.85 13.12 -16.82
CA PHE A 150 7.26 11.83 -16.25
C PHE A 150 8.40 11.18 -17.05
N GLN A 151 9.14 10.28 -16.38
CA GLN A 151 10.06 9.33 -17.02
C GLN A 151 9.45 7.92 -16.93
N CYS A 152 9.62 7.21 -15.78
CA CYS A 152 9.05 5.88 -15.63
C CYS A 152 7.54 5.87 -15.28
N ALA A 153 6.97 7.00 -14.92
CA ALA A 153 5.58 7.22 -14.52
C ALA A 153 5.10 6.42 -13.29
N PHE A 154 5.97 5.66 -12.60
CA PHE A 154 5.54 4.84 -11.46
C PHE A 154 4.96 5.68 -10.32
N CYS A 155 5.51 6.85 -10.03
CA CYS A 155 5.05 7.75 -8.96
C CYS A 155 3.87 8.64 -9.39
N MET A 156 3.60 8.78 -10.70
CA MET A 156 2.62 9.74 -11.22
C MET A 156 1.20 9.58 -10.67
N PRO A 157 0.64 8.39 -10.53
CA PRO A 157 -0.68 8.25 -9.91
C PRO A 157 -0.75 8.89 -8.54
N GLY A 158 0.27 8.69 -7.70
CA GLY A 158 0.34 9.30 -6.37
C GLY A 158 0.42 10.83 -6.42
N PHE A 159 1.28 11.39 -7.28
CA PHE A 159 1.40 12.84 -7.46
C PHE A 159 0.09 13.47 -7.96
N VAL A 160 -0.55 12.86 -8.96
CA VAL A 160 -1.83 13.32 -9.49
C VAL A 160 -2.91 13.32 -8.39
N MET A 161 -3.05 12.21 -7.63
CA MET A 161 -4.03 12.12 -6.56
C MET A 161 -3.79 13.14 -5.45
N SER A 162 -2.53 13.35 -5.06
CA SER A 162 -2.15 14.38 -4.08
C SER A 162 -2.46 15.80 -4.60
N ALA A 163 -2.13 16.08 -5.86
CA ALA A 163 -2.41 17.37 -6.48
C ALA A 163 -3.92 17.63 -6.59
N VAL A 164 -4.71 16.65 -7.03
CA VAL A 164 -6.17 16.76 -7.12
C VAL A 164 -6.78 17.08 -5.76
N GLY A 165 -6.37 16.37 -4.70
CA GLY A 165 -6.86 16.67 -3.35
C GLY A 165 -6.44 18.05 -2.86
N TYR A 166 -5.18 18.45 -3.09
CA TYR A 166 -4.69 19.78 -2.71
C TYR A 166 -5.40 20.91 -3.46
N LEU A 167 -5.59 20.77 -4.77
CA LEU A 167 -6.23 21.79 -5.61
C LEU A 167 -7.72 22.02 -5.28
N LYS A 168 -8.39 21.08 -4.63
CA LYS A 168 -9.75 21.30 -4.10
C LYS A 168 -9.79 22.37 -2.99
N THR A 169 -8.71 22.48 -2.21
CA THR A 169 -8.61 23.46 -1.12
C THR A 169 -7.86 24.73 -1.54
N ASN A 170 -6.95 24.62 -2.50
CA ASN A 170 -6.19 25.73 -3.06
C ASN A 170 -6.17 25.66 -4.60
N PRO A 171 -7.20 26.18 -5.28
CA PRO A 171 -7.34 26.05 -6.74
C PRO A 171 -6.35 26.91 -7.56
N ASN A 172 -5.70 27.87 -6.93
CA ASN A 172 -4.74 28.76 -7.60
C ASN A 172 -3.42 28.84 -6.81
N PRO A 173 -2.67 27.72 -6.69
CA PRO A 173 -1.43 27.72 -5.94
C PRO A 173 -0.29 28.42 -6.69
N THR A 174 0.66 28.97 -5.94
CA THR A 174 2.00 29.21 -6.50
C THR A 174 2.72 27.87 -6.69
N ARG A 175 3.80 27.86 -7.48
CA ARG A 175 4.62 26.67 -7.68
C ARG A 175 5.14 26.09 -6.34
N GLU A 176 5.60 26.96 -5.44
CA GLU A 176 6.09 26.59 -4.12
C GLU A 176 4.98 25.99 -3.24
N GLN A 177 3.78 26.56 -3.30
CA GLN A 177 2.63 26.03 -2.56
C GLN A 177 2.23 24.65 -3.07
N LEU A 178 2.22 24.45 -4.39
CA LEU A 178 1.94 23.14 -4.97
C LEU A 178 3.05 22.13 -4.63
N ALA A 179 4.33 22.54 -4.71
CA ALA A 179 5.44 21.69 -4.30
C ALA A 179 5.31 21.24 -2.84
N HIS A 180 4.91 22.14 -1.94
CA HIS A 180 4.62 21.80 -0.55
C HIS A 180 3.41 20.84 -0.44
N GLY A 181 2.34 21.10 -1.19
CA GLY A 181 1.13 20.27 -1.19
C GLY A 181 1.35 18.82 -1.65
N VAL A 182 2.38 18.58 -2.48
CA VAL A 182 2.74 17.23 -2.98
C VAL A 182 4.06 16.71 -2.38
N SER A 183 4.59 17.37 -1.33
CA SER A 183 5.90 17.04 -0.75
C SER A 183 6.00 15.64 -0.13
N GLY A 184 4.87 15.02 0.18
CA GLY A 184 4.81 13.63 0.63
C GLY A 184 4.97 12.58 -0.47
N ASN A 185 5.18 13.00 -1.75
CA ASN A 185 5.36 12.10 -2.87
C ASN A 185 6.82 12.08 -3.34
N LEU A 186 7.39 10.89 -3.51
CA LEU A 186 8.78 10.70 -3.94
C LEU A 186 8.84 10.19 -5.38
N CYS A 187 9.77 10.78 -6.15
CA CYS A 187 10.11 10.33 -7.50
C CYS A 187 11.53 9.76 -7.52
N ARG A 188 11.67 8.48 -7.91
CA ARG A 188 12.99 7.84 -8.01
C ARG A 188 13.82 8.33 -9.21
N CYS A 189 13.16 8.80 -10.26
CA CYS A 189 13.81 9.42 -11.41
C CYS A 189 14.27 10.85 -11.13
N GLN A 190 13.87 11.44 -10.00
CA GLN A 190 14.21 12.81 -9.57
C GLN A 190 13.69 13.92 -10.51
N ASP A 191 12.60 13.65 -11.23
CA ASP A 191 12.04 14.54 -12.25
C ASP A 191 11.05 15.57 -11.67
N TYR A 192 11.31 16.05 -10.45
CA TYR A 192 10.39 16.90 -9.70
C TYR A 192 10.02 18.19 -10.43
N ASP A 193 10.96 18.79 -11.15
CA ASP A 193 10.71 20.05 -11.88
C ASP A 193 9.65 19.85 -12.98
N LYS A 194 9.78 18.81 -13.79
CA LYS A 194 8.80 18.45 -14.82
C LYS A 194 7.46 18.03 -14.23
N ILE A 195 7.48 17.24 -13.14
CA ILE A 195 6.28 16.84 -12.44
C ILE A 195 5.51 18.07 -11.96
N LEU A 196 6.18 19.01 -11.30
CA LEU A 196 5.56 20.25 -10.84
C LEU A 196 5.04 21.12 -12.01
N THR A 197 5.75 21.20 -13.11
CA THR A 197 5.30 21.91 -14.32
C THR A 197 3.99 21.29 -14.84
N ALA A 198 3.94 19.97 -14.95
CA ALA A 198 2.75 19.25 -15.39
C ALA A 198 1.54 19.44 -14.44
N LEU A 199 1.78 19.39 -13.13
CA LEU A 199 0.73 19.61 -12.13
C LEU A 199 0.24 21.08 -12.11
N MET A 200 1.14 22.06 -12.32
CA MET A 200 0.75 23.47 -12.49
C MET A 200 -0.09 23.66 -13.76
N LYS A 201 0.27 22.99 -14.86
CA LYS A 201 -0.55 22.97 -16.08
C LYS A 201 -1.93 22.39 -15.84
N GLY A 202 -2.01 21.30 -15.09
CA GLY A 202 -3.27 20.74 -14.65
C GLY A 202 -4.12 21.69 -13.81
N ALA A 203 -3.52 22.47 -12.93
CA ALA A 203 -4.21 23.51 -12.17
C ALA A 203 -4.75 24.64 -13.06
N GLU A 204 -4.02 25.02 -14.13
CA GLU A 204 -4.50 25.95 -15.14
C GLU A 204 -5.73 25.40 -15.87
N HIS A 205 -5.69 24.15 -16.31
CA HIS A 205 -6.82 23.48 -16.95
C HIS A 205 -8.06 23.42 -16.05
N MET A 206 -7.89 23.15 -14.75
CA MET A 206 -8.99 23.16 -13.78
C MET A 206 -9.69 24.54 -13.66
N ARG A 207 -8.96 25.64 -13.86
CA ARG A 207 -9.54 26.99 -13.81
C ARG A 207 -10.24 27.40 -15.11
N SER A 208 -9.90 26.78 -16.22
CA SER A 208 -10.46 27.09 -17.54
C SER A 208 -11.64 26.16 -17.93
N ALA A 209 -11.92 25.12 -17.16
CA ALA A 209 -13.02 24.18 -17.36
C ALA A 209 -14.27 24.64 -16.61
#